data_87394f54207588fcf9efbb22a4f59f8a
#
_entry.id   87394f54207588fcf9efbb22a4f59f8a
#
_cell.length_a   1.000
_cell.length_b   1.000
_cell.length_c   1.000
_cell.angle_alpha   90.00
_cell.angle_beta   90.00
_cell.angle_gamma   90.00
#
_symmetry.space_group_name_H-M   'P 1'
#
loop_
_entity.id
_entity.type
_entity.pdbx_description
1 polymer ?
#
loop_
_entity_poly.entity_id
_entity_poly.type
_entity_poly.pdbx_seq_one_letter_code
_entity_poly.pdbx_strand_id
1 'polypeptide(L)'
;MKLLTLLPVFHLEKFMTSENYDAESPFPEPFEIEITDSIDLHAFAPRDIKTVVAAYLEEAYKKGFRLVRIIHGKGIGVQREAVRKILSETEFVKSFKNAPEFSSGSGATVVEFK
;
A
#
# COMPACT_ATOMS: atom_id res chain seq x y z
N MET A 1 -18.97 0.54 1.26
CA MET A 1 -17.62 0.32 0.90
C MET A 1 -16.66 0.89 1.92
N LYS A 2 -15.61 0.20 2.18
CA LYS A 2 -14.69 0.66 3.18
C LYS A 2 -13.58 1.49 2.60
N LEU A 3 -13.18 2.53 3.29
CA LEU A 3 -12.09 3.37 2.86
C LEU A 3 -10.95 3.23 3.84
N LEU A 4 -9.77 3.37 3.32
CA LEU A 4 -8.57 3.33 4.15
C LEU A 4 -8.04 4.75 4.26
N THR A 5 -7.87 5.20 5.47
CA THR A 5 -7.31 6.52 5.72
C THR A 5 -5.82 6.40 5.88
N LEU A 6 -5.10 6.82 4.88
CA LEU A 6 -3.68 6.62 4.89
C LEU A 6 -2.88 7.70 5.48
N LEU A 7 -3.25 8.91 5.35
CA LEU A 7 -2.44 9.85 5.91
C LEU A 7 -2.50 9.77 7.26
N PRO A 8 -2.09 8.80 7.63
CA PRO A 8 -2.34 8.38 8.83
C PRO A 8 -2.08 9.35 9.76
N VAL A 9 -2.88 9.24 10.56
CA VAL A 9 -2.87 9.94 11.65
C VAL A 9 -1.58 10.08 12.32
N PHE A 10 -0.78 9.01 12.34
CA PHE A 10 0.48 9.15 13.01
C PHE A 10 1.39 10.12 12.32
N HIS A 11 1.17 10.38 11.07
CA HIS A 11 1.91 11.37 10.39
C HIS A 11 1.52 12.69 10.97
N LEU A 12 0.27 12.87 11.18
CA LEU A 12 -0.23 14.07 11.72
C LEU A 12 0.35 14.36 13.06
N GLU A 13 0.41 13.37 13.87
CA GLU A 13 0.95 13.53 15.17
C GLU A 13 2.32 14.11 15.17
N LYS A 14 3.12 13.63 14.24
CA LYS A 14 4.44 14.13 14.15
C LYS A 14 4.43 15.57 13.81
N PHE A 15 3.57 15.94 12.92
CA PHE A 15 3.53 17.29 12.46
C PHE A 15 2.83 18.23 13.39
N MET A 16 2.01 17.71 14.21
CA MET A 16 1.33 18.55 15.12
C MET A 16 2.27 19.32 15.95
N THR A 17 3.45 18.84 16.06
CA THR A 17 4.43 19.56 16.82
C THR A 17 5.03 20.66 16.00
N SER A 18 4.66 20.76 14.75
CA SER A 18 5.20 21.76 13.90
C SER A 18 4.08 22.61 13.40
N GLU A 19 3.93 23.72 13.97
CA GLU A 19 2.81 24.52 13.64
C GLU A 19 2.73 25.01 12.25
N ASN A 20 3.81 25.16 11.61
CA ASN A 20 3.72 25.66 10.27
C ASN A 20 3.26 24.61 9.33
N TYR A 21 3.24 23.41 9.77
CA TYR A 21 2.84 22.34 8.94
C TYR A 21 1.45 22.51 8.38
N ASP A 22 0.54 22.84 9.24
CA ASP A 22 -0.81 22.83 8.82
C ASP A 22 -1.10 23.79 7.77
N ALA A 23 -0.54 24.91 7.83
CA ALA A 23 -0.90 25.93 6.88
C ALA A 23 -0.48 25.55 5.51
N GLU A 24 0.64 24.87 5.42
CA GLU A 24 1.19 24.58 4.14
C GLU A 24 0.95 23.19 3.68
N SER A 25 0.31 22.42 4.45
CA SER A 25 0.15 21.02 4.12
C SER A 25 -0.53 20.84 2.80
N PRO A 26 0.04 20.06 1.92
CA PRO A 26 -0.62 19.76 0.67
C PRO A 26 -1.77 18.81 0.92
N PHE A 27 -1.83 18.23 2.10
CA PHE A 27 -2.90 17.30 2.40
C PHE A 27 -3.59 17.76 3.64
N PRO A 28 -4.45 18.73 3.52
CA PRO A 28 -5.15 19.22 4.70
C PRO A 28 -5.98 18.15 5.33
N GLU A 29 -6.27 17.10 4.57
CA GLU A 29 -7.08 16.03 5.10
C GLU A 29 -6.41 14.73 4.85
N PRO A 30 -6.69 13.72 5.63
CA PRO A 30 -6.08 12.41 5.42
C PRO A 30 -6.45 11.86 4.07
N PHE A 31 -5.54 11.11 3.49
CA PHE A 31 -5.81 10.39 2.29
C PHE A 31 -6.78 9.29 2.59
N GLU A 32 -7.71 9.08 1.69
CA GLU A 32 -8.63 7.97 1.80
C GLU A 32 -8.62 7.22 0.50
N ILE A 33 -8.49 5.93 0.54
CA ILE A 33 -8.61 5.13 -0.66
C ILE A 33 -9.58 4.02 -0.40
N GLU A 34 -10.28 3.69 -1.47
CA GLU A 34 -11.23 2.62 -1.43
C GLU A 34 -10.46 1.30 -1.41
N ILE A 35 -10.85 0.40 -0.55
CA ILE A 35 -10.16 -0.88 -0.45
C ILE A 35 -10.80 -1.85 -1.42
N THR A 36 -10.06 -2.17 -2.47
CA THR A 36 -10.50 -3.16 -3.45
C THR A 36 -9.44 -4.24 -3.52
N ASP A 37 -9.57 -5.13 -4.49
CA ASP A 37 -8.63 -6.25 -4.61
C ASP A 37 -7.33 -5.86 -5.30
N SER A 38 -7.10 -4.60 -5.57
CA SER A 38 -5.81 -4.19 -6.11
C SER A 38 -5.47 -2.78 -5.65
N ILE A 39 -4.19 -2.49 -5.66
CA ILE A 39 -3.71 -1.16 -5.31
C ILE A 39 -2.58 -0.81 -6.25
N ASP A 40 -2.60 0.40 -6.76
CA ASP A 40 -1.58 0.88 -7.68
C ASP A 40 -0.65 1.82 -6.93
N LEU A 41 0.56 1.38 -6.74
CA LEU A 41 1.51 2.15 -5.95
C LEU A 41 2.06 3.37 -6.65
N HIS A 42 1.78 3.51 -7.95
CA HIS A 42 2.22 4.70 -8.65
C HIS A 42 1.59 5.97 -8.09
N ALA A 43 0.50 5.83 -7.40
CA ALA A 43 -0.19 6.98 -6.84
C ALA A 43 0.47 7.53 -5.60
N PHE A 44 1.50 6.86 -5.10
CA PHE A 44 2.11 7.23 -3.82
C PHE A 44 3.57 7.54 -3.96
N ALA A 45 4.08 8.37 -3.07
CA ALA A 45 5.50 8.69 -3.06
C ALA A 45 6.29 7.47 -2.61
N PRO A 46 7.49 7.27 -3.14
CA PRO A 46 8.29 6.12 -2.75
C PRO A 46 8.49 5.99 -1.24
N ARG A 47 8.63 7.09 -0.56
CA ARG A 47 8.88 7.03 0.88
C ARG A 47 7.67 6.53 1.66
N ASP A 48 6.50 6.53 1.03
CA ASP A 48 5.28 6.11 1.71
C ASP A 48 4.91 4.67 1.42
N ILE A 49 5.61 4.03 0.53
CA ILE A 49 5.24 2.70 0.06
C ILE A 49 5.10 1.68 1.18
N LYS A 50 6.05 1.67 2.09
CA LYS A 50 5.97 0.68 3.17
C LYS A 50 4.71 0.86 3.99
N THR A 51 4.42 2.09 4.36
CA THR A 51 3.25 2.38 5.16
C THR A 51 1.98 2.04 4.40
N VAL A 52 1.95 2.42 3.13
CA VAL A 52 0.78 2.19 2.30
C VAL A 52 0.50 0.71 2.13
N VAL A 53 1.53 -0.05 1.82
CA VAL A 53 1.34 -1.48 1.57
C VAL A 53 0.91 -2.18 2.84
N ALA A 54 1.57 -1.87 3.95
CA ALA A 54 1.22 -2.52 5.21
C ALA A 54 -0.23 -2.23 5.59
N ALA A 55 -0.65 -0.98 5.44
CA ALA A 55 -2.01 -0.62 5.78
C ALA A 55 -3.02 -1.28 4.84
N TYR A 56 -2.69 -1.30 3.55
CA TYR A 56 -3.57 -1.90 2.58
C TYR A 56 -3.77 -3.39 2.86
N LEU A 57 -2.68 -4.09 3.12
CA LEU A 57 -2.76 -5.53 3.38
C LEU A 57 -3.65 -5.82 4.58
N GLU A 58 -3.48 -5.05 5.60
CA GLU A 58 -4.26 -5.26 6.81
C GLU A 58 -5.74 -5.03 6.56
N GLU A 59 -6.06 -3.94 5.87
CA GLU A 59 -7.45 -3.64 5.61
C GLU A 59 -8.08 -4.62 4.64
N ALA A 60 -7.33 -5.05 3.64
CA ALA A 60 -7.86 -6.00 2.68
C ALA A 60 -8.12 -7.35 3.35
N TYR A 61 -7.22 -7.74 4.22
CA TYR A 61 -7.39 -8.99 4.94
C TYR A 61 -8.62 -8.94 5.84
N LYS A 62 -8.78 -7.85 6.57
CA LYS A 62 -9.94 -7.68 7.43
C LYS A 62 -11.23 -7.68 6.64
N LYS A 63 -11.18 -7.17 5.43
CA LYS A 63 -12.36 -7.09 4.60
C LYS A 63 -12.72 -8.43 4.00
N GLY A 64 -11.85 -9.40 4.10
CA GLY A 64 -12.18 -10.75 3.63
C GLY A 64 -11.66 -11.11 2.26
N PHE A 65 -10.83 -10.29 1.66
CA PHE A 65 -10.25 -10.66 0.37
C PHE A 65 -9.31 -11.84 0.57
N ARG A 66 -9.28 -12.72 -0.42
CA ARG A 66 -8.38 -13.86 -0.40
C ARG A 66 -7.20 -13.63 -1.30
N LEU A 67 -7.41 -12.87 -2.36
CA LEU A 67 -6.36 -12.55 -3.32
C LEU A 67 -6.37 -11.06 -3.57
N VAL A 68 -5.21 -10.47 -3.58
CA VAL A 68 -5.11 -9.05 -3.93
C VAL A 68 -3.91 -8.87 -4.85
N ARG A 69 -3.86 -7.75 -5.51
CA ARG A 69 -2.79 -7.46 -6.45
C ARG A 69 -2.18 -6.11 -6.12
N ILE A 70 -0.87 -6.09 -6.06
CA ILE A 70 -0.14 -4.85 -5.77
C ILE A 70 0.62 -4.47 -7.03
N ILE A 71 0.26 -3.36 -7.62
CA ILE A 71 0.86 -2.90 -8.87
C ILE A 71 2.00 -1.96 -8.54
N HIS A 72 3.22 -2.41 -8.73
CA HIS A 72 4.40 -1.60 -8.40
C HIS A 72 5.18 -1.17 -9.64
N GLY A 73 4.82 -1.67 -10.80
CA GLY A 73 5.51 -1.31 -12.03
C GLY A 73 6.72 -2.20 -12.25
N LYS A 74 7.17 -2.22 -13.49
CA LYS A 74 8.31 -3.07 -13.83
C LYS A 74 9.64 -2.44 -13.44
N GLY A 75 9.83 -1.21 -13.82
CA GLY A 75 11.00 -0.45 -13.43
C GLY A 75 12.26 -1.28 -13.23
N ILE A 76 13.10 -0.87 -12.32
CA ILE A 76 14.32 -1.59 -12.02
C ILE A 76 14.14 -2.53 -10.84
N GLY A 77 12.93 -2.71 -10.41
CA GLY A 77 12.63 -3.70 -9.39
C GLY A 77 12.74 -3.24 -7.94
N VAL A 78 13.08 -1.99 -7.72
CA VAL A 78 13.25 -1.51 -6.36
C VAL A 78 11.95 -1.60 -5.56
N GLN A 79 10.86 -1.14 -6.15
CA GLN A 79 9.60 -1.19 -5.44
C GLN A 79 9.10 -2.61 -5.31
N ARG A 80 9.32 -3.42 -6.32
CA ARG A 80 8.92 -4.81 -6.23
C ARG A 80 9.62 -5.51 -5.07
N GLU A 81 10.91 -5.25 -4.91
CA GLU A 81 11.63 -5.88 -3.81
C GLU A 81 11.16 -5.36 -2.46
N ALA A 82 10.87 -4.08 -2.38
CA ALA A 82 10.37 -3.52 -1.13
C ALA A 82 9.04 -4.16 -0.76
N VAL A 83 8.17 -4.33 -1.76
CA VAL A 83 6.88 -4.96 -1.53
C VAL A 83 7.06 -6.40 -1.09
N ARG A 84 7.94 -7.13 -1.75
CA ARG A 84 8.16 -8.53 -1.42
C ARG A 84 8.69 -8.71 -0.01
N LYS A 85 9.53 -7.79 0.40
CA LYS A 85 10.05 -7.86 1.75
C LYS A 85 8.93 -7.69 2.76
N ILE A 86 8.04 -6.73 2.51
CA ILE A 86 6.91 -6.51 3.39
C ILE A 86 6.03 -7.74 3.43
N LEU A 87 5.77 -8.34 2.26
CA LEU A 87 4.93 -9.51 2.19
C LEU A 87 5.52 -10.68 2.97
N SER A 88 6.82 -10.85 2.87
CA SER A 88 7.45 -11.97 3.55
C SER A 88 7.43 -11.80 5.06
N GLU A 89 7.23 -10.58 5.53
CA GLU A 89 7.18 -10.32 6.95
C GLU A 89 5.76 -10.22 7.49
N THR A 90 4.77 -10.40 6.64
CA THR A 90 3.38 -10.26 7.04
C THR A 90 2.79 -11.63 7.34
N GLU A 91 2.41 -11.82 8.58
CA GLU A 91 1.95 -13.11 9.06
C GLU A 91 0.80 -13.72 8.29
N PHE A 92 -0.16 -12.89 7.91
CA PHE A 92 -1.35 -13.43 7.27
C PHE A 92 -1.24 -13.57 5.76
N VAL A 93 -0.06 -13.33 5.20
CA VAL A 93 0.17 -13.57 3.79
C VAL A 93 0.59 -15.03 3.63
N LYS A 94 -0.15 -15.74 2.80
CA LYS A 94 0.15 -17.15 2.56
C LYS A 94 1.24 -17.31 1.51
N SER A 95 1.10 -16.57 0.41
CA SER A 95 2.08 -16.65 -0.67
C SER A 95 1.94 -15.46 -1.58
N PHE A 96 2.93 -15.23 -2.40
CA PHE A 96 2.87 -14.16 -3.39
C PHE A 96 3.73 -14.54 -4.58
N LYS A 97 3.38 -13.98 -5.73
CA LYS A 97 4.11 -14.26 -6.95
C LYS A 97 3.85 -13.17 -7.97
N ASN A 98 4.62 -13.17 -9.05
CA ASN A 98 4.37 -12.22 -10.12
C ASN A 98 2.98 -12.45 -10.70
N ALA A 99 2.35 -11.38 -11.15
CA ALA A 99 1.07 -11.50 -11.84
C ALA A 99 1.30 -12.22 -13.17
N PRO A 100 0.24 -12.80 -13.74
CA PRO A 100 0.38 -13.43 -15.04
C PRO A 100 0.80 -12.40 -16.09
N GLU A 101 1.48 -12.87 -17.11
CA GLU A 101 1.96 -11.99 -18.16
C GLU A 101 0.86 -11.12 -18.74
N PHE A 102 -0.29 -11.69 -18.96
CA PHE A 102 -1.38 -10.93 -19.55
C PHE A 102 -2.02 -9.95 -18.57
N SER A 103 -1.54 -9.94 -17.34
CA SER A 103 -2.12 -9.09 -16.31
C SER A 103 -1.02 -8.40 -15.53
N SER A 104 -0.18 -7.66 -16.23
CA SER A 104 0.90 -6.87 -15.66
C SER A 104 2.22 -7.62 -15.43
N GLY A 105 2.21 -8.93 -15.47
CA GLY A 105 3.46 -9.68 -15.36
C GLY A 105 4.29 -9.25 -14.16
N SER A 106 5.56 -8.94 -14.39
CA SER A 106 6.45 -8.59 -13.30
C SER A 106 6.19 -7.17 -12.77
N GLY A 107 5.24 -6.47 -13.35
CA GLY A 107 4.87 -5.14 -12.86
C GLY A 107 3.90 -5.18 -11.72
N ALA A 108 3.43 -6.36 -11.32
CA ALA A 108 2.51 -6.50 -10.21
C ALA A 108 2.78 -7.80 -9.48
N THR A 109 2.41 -7.85 -8.23
CA THR A 109 2.54 -9.04 -7.41
C THR A 109 1.16 -9.45 -6.93
N VAL A 110 0.84 -10.70 -7.13
CA VAL A 110 -0.43 -11.25 -6.65
C VAL A 110 -0.17 -11.87 -5.29
N VAL A 111 -1.01 -11.53 -4.33
CA VAL A 111 -0.83 -11.97 -2.95
C VAL A 111 -2.01 -12.81 -2.53
N GLU A 112 -1.72 -13.95 -1.94
CA GLU A 112 -2.76 -14.80 -1.41
C GLU A 112 -2.72 -14.74 0.11
N PHE A 113 -3.85 -14.50 0.74
CA PHE A 113 -3.94 -14.43 2.20
C PHE A 113 -4.29 -15.80 2.77
N LYS A 114 -3.97 -15.99 4.00
CA LYS A 114 -4.28 -17.25 4.71
C LYS A 114 -5.76 -17.42 5.00
#